data_b7865282cd2da6e41be6f3d0938e6e69
#
_entry.id   b7865282cd2da6e41be6f3d0938e6e69
#
_cell.length_a   1.000
_cell.length_b   1.000
_cell.length_c   1.000
_cell.angle_alpha   90.00
_cell.angle_beta   90.00
_cell.angle_gamma   90.00
#
_symmetry.space_group_name_H-M   'P 1'
#
loop_
_entity.id
_entity.type
_entity.pdbx_description
1 polymer ?
#
loop_
_entity_poly.entity_id
_entity_poly.type
_entity_poly.pdbx_seq_one_letter_code
_entity_poly.pdbx_strand_id
1 'polypeptide(L)'
;FDLSPMLSLLTWSAAADSFNQAGDARHLAALIQDQRNELGKKDGKDQTLRDQAGSLGNLVSNLKEISQSLRLIRPFKTMEQTQRLPATLEKALPALQSSSAVKPFHLLMNNVRDAYLPLSLERPLDLANLAENLNKQRSIIRWYVDREYWVQAVTLAREWLVNWFIYRLDLEDLTDKDLRDQVEERMNTAILQFRTPTGRQKIAQSFATIPEA
;
A
#
# COMPACT_ATOMS: atom_id res chain seq x y z
N PHE A 1 -5.75 1.91 -42.08
CA PHE A 1 -6.34 2.00 -40.72
C PHE A 1 -5.20 2.15 -39.74
N ASP A 2 -5.20 3.23 -38.95
CA ASP A 2 -4.16 3.42 -37.89
C ASP A 2 -4.63 2.69 -36.62
N LEU A 3 -3.92 1.62 -36.24
CA LEU A 3 -4.18 0.81 -35.04
C LEU A 3 -3.41 1.31 -33.81
N SER A 4 -2.56 2.34 -33.93
CA SER A 4 -1.73 2.86 -32.85
C SER A 4 -2.51 3.24 -31.59
N PRO A 5 -3.71 3.88 -31.67
CA PRO A 5 -4.50 4.18 -30.48
C PRO A 5 -4.98 2.94 -29.72
N MET A 6 -5.32 1.88 -30.45
CA MET A 6 -5.78 0.62 -29.86
C MET A 6 -4.63 -0.12 -29.17
N LEU A 7 -3.45 -0.18 -29.81
CA LEU A 7 -2.26 -0.76 -29.21
C LEU A 7 -1.82 0.00 -27.95
N SER A 8 -1.90 1.33 -27.99
CA SER A 8 -1.62 2.18 -26.83
C SER A 8 -2.57 1.84 -25.67
N LEU A 9 -3.88 1.73 -25.93
CA LEU A 9 -4.89 1.35 -24.91
C LEU A 9 -4.54 0.01 -24.26
N LEU A 10 -4.22 -1.00 -25.05
CA LEU A 10 -3.85 -2.33 -24.54
C LEU A 10 -2.62 -2.29 -23.66
N THR A 11 -1.58 -1.52 -24.06
CA THR A 11 -0.34 -1.37 -23.30
C THR A 11 -0.60 -0.70 -21.95
N TRP A 12 -1.39 0.38 -21.93
CA TRP A 12 -1.75 1.08 -20.69
C TRP A 12 -2.65 0.23 -19.78
N SER A 13 -3.61 -0.51 -20.37
CA SER A 13 -4.46 -1.43 -19.61
C SER A 13 -3.64 -2.52 -18.95
N ALA A 14 -2.77 -3.19 -19.69
CA ALA A 14 -1.90 -4.24 -19.15
C ALA A 14 -0.98 -3.72 -18.03
N ALA A 15 -0.45 -2.50 -18.16
CA ALA A 15 0.37 -1.88 -17.13
C ALA A 15 -0.44 -1.54 -15.85
N ALA A 16 -1.66 -1.02 -16.01
CA ALA A 16 -2.55 -0.74 -14.89
C ALA A 16 -3.02 -2.04 -14.21
N ASP A 17 -3.34 -3.07 -14.99
CA ASP A 17 -3.73 -4.39 -14.46
C ASP A 17 -2.59 -5.04 -13.68
N SER A 18 -1.35 -4.96 -14.19
CA SER A 18 -0.15 -5.44 -13.47
C SER A 18 0.01 -4.74 -12.11
N PHE A 19 -0.23 -3.42 -12.06
CA PHE A 19 -0.20 -2.69 -10.81
C PHE A 19 -1.36 -3.09 -9.88
N ASN A 20 -2.57 -3.18 -10.38
CA ASN A 20 -3.75 -3.53 -9.57
C ASN A 20 -3.71 -4.98 -9.06
N GLN A 21 -3.26 -5.92 -9.88
CA GLN A 21 -3.26 -7.34 -9.53
C GLN A 21 -2.03 -7.77 -8.75
N ALA A 22 -0.85 -7.24 -9.07
CA ALA A 22 0.41 -7.64 -8.46
C ALA A 22 1.09 -6.56 -7.60
N GLY A 23 0.57 -5.34 -7.58
CA GLY A 23 1.25 -4.20 -6.94
C GLY A 23 2.52 -3.77 -7.70
N ASP A 24 2.70 -4.21 -8.94
CA ASP A 24 3.90 -3.92 -9.73
C ASP A 24 3.72 -2.68 -10.61
N ALA A 25 4.24 -1.56 -10.12
CA ALA A 25 4.16 -0.28 -10.82
C ALA A 25 5.21 -0.08 -11.92
N ARG A 26 6.13 -1.03 -12.18
CA ARG A 26 7.28 -0.82 -13.08
C ARG A 26 6.86 -0.41 -14.48
N HIS A 27 5.93 -1.14 -15.08
CA HIS A 27 5.45 -0.87 -16.43
C HIS A 27 4.65 0.44 -16.49
N LEU A 28 3.75 0.66 -15.56
CA LEU A 28 2.95 1.87 -15.50
C LEU A 28 3.83 3.12 -15.29
N ALA A 29 4.79 3.03 -14.37
CA ALA A 29 5.75 4.10 -14.10
C ALA A 29 6.66 4.39 -15.31
N ALA A 30 7.05 3.38 -16.07
CA ALA A 30 7.84 3.56 -17.30
C ALA A 30 7.04 4.31 -18.36
N LEU A 31 5.79 3.92 -18.63
CA LEU A 31 4.93 4.59 -19.60
C LEU A 31 4.69 6.08 -19.24
N ILE A 32 4.46 6.37 -17.96
CA ILE A 32 4.28 7.76 -17.49
C ILE A 32 5.60 8.53 -17.59
N GLN A 33 6.74 7.89 -17.29
CA GLN A 33 8.06 8.50 -17.42
C GLN A 33 8.40 8.85 -18.86
N ASP A 34 8.03 8.01 -19.82
CA ASP A 34 8.23 8.28 -21.24
C ASP A 34 7.44 9.52 -21.66
N GLN A 35 6.21 9.67 -21.22
CA GLN A 35 5.41 10.86 -21.47
C GLN A 35 6.00 12.12 -20.83
N ARG A 36 6.52 12.00 -19.61
CA ARG A 36 7.24 13.08 -18.95
C ARG A 36 8.45 13.54 -19.79
N ASN A 37 9.20 12.58 -20.33
CA ASN A 37 10.37 12.86 -21.17
C ASN A 37 9.97 13.56 -22.49
N GLU A 38 8.85 13.16 -23.09
CA GLU A 38 8.33 13.80 -24.31
C GLU A 38 7.87 15.26 -24.04
N LEU A 39 7.25 15.53 -22.92
CA LEU A 39 6.89 16.89 -22.51
C LEU A 39 8.15 17.75 -22.30
N GLY A 40 9.19 17.19 -21.71
CA GLY A 40 10.45 17.88 -21.48
C GLY A 40 11.22 18.24 -22.77
N LYS A 41 10.96 17.56 -23.89
CA LYS A 41 11.55 17.88 -25.20
C LYS A 41 10.83 19.03 -25.92
N LYS A 42 9.56 19.31 -25.61
CA LYS A 42 8.70 20.20 -26.41
C LYS A 42 8.99 21.67 -26.28
N ASP A 43 9.30 22.20 -25.14
CA ASP A 43 9.81 23.58 -24.94
C ASP A 43 10.28 23.79 -23.50
N GLY A 44 11.59 23.85 -23.30
CA GLY A 44 12.20 24.04 -21.98
C GLY A 44 11.92 25.42 -21.34
N LYS A 45 11.20 26.32 -21.99
CA LYS A 45 10.88 27.68 -21.52
C LYS A 45 9.43 27.82 -21.02
N ASP A 46 8.52 26.91 -21.43
CA ASP A 46 7.13 26.96 -21.01
C ASP A 46 6.96 26.42 -19.58
N GLN A 47 6.57 27.29 -18.65
CA GLN A 47 6.36 26.96 -17.24
C GLN A 47 5.25 25.91 -17.07
N THR A 48 4.19 25.97 -17.87
CA THR A 48 3.07 25.05 -17.82
C THR A 48 3.51 23.61 -18.14
N LEU A 49 4.36 23.46 -19.17
CA LEU A 49 4.90 22.14 -19.52
C LEU A 49 5.86 21.59 -18.46
N ARG A 50 6.62 22.46 -17.77
CA ARG A 50 7.47 22.06 -16.65
C ARG A 50 6.63 21.57 -15.46
N ASP A 51 5.56 22.27 -15.12
CA ASP A 51 4.66 21.92 -14.03
C ASP A 51 3.94 20.59 -14.32
N GLN A 52 3.52 20.40 -15.57
CA GLN A 52 2.96 19.11 -16.03
C GLN A 52 3.98 17.97 -15.95
N ALA A 53 5.21 18.18 -16.42
CA ALA A 53 6.27 17.17 -16.30
C ALA A 53 6.63 16.90 -14.83
N GLY A 54 6.59 17.90 -13.97
CA GLY A 54 6.76 17.78 -12.52
C GLY A 54 5.67 16.91 -11.89
N SER A 55 4.41 17.14 -12.25
CA SER A 55 3.27 16.37 -11.73
C SER A 55 3.32 14.90 -12.16
N LEU A 56 3.71 14.60 -13.40
CA LEU A 56 3.95 13.23 -13.86
C LEU A 56 5.10 12.56 -13.09
N GLY A 57 6.18 13.30 -12.83
CA GLY A 57 7.30 12.81 -12.02
C GLY A 57 6.88 12.43 -10.60
N ASN A 58 6.04 13.25 -9.96
CA ASN A 58 5.49 12.97 -8.65
C ASN A 58 4.60 11.72 -8.65
N LEU A 59 3.77 11.55 -9.69
CA LEU A 59 2.95 10.34 -9.84
C LEU A 59 3.82 9.09 -10.02
N VAL A 60 4.84 9.14 -10.87
CA VAL A 60 5.81 8.03 -11.05
C VAL A 60 6.47 7.66 -9.73
N SER A 61 6.92 8.65 -8.94
CA SER A 61 7.53 8.43 -7.64
C SER A 61 6.56 7.76 -6.68
N ASN A 62 5.32 8.28 -6.58
CA ASN A 62 4.31 7.74 -5.68
C ASN A 62 3.93 6.29 -6.03
N LEU A 63 3.72 5.97 -7.31
CA LEU A 63 3.43 4.60 -7.77
C LEU A 63 4.58 3.64 -7.43
N LYS A 64 5.84 4.05 -7.64
CA LYS A 64 7.02 3.26 -7.28
C LYS A 64 7.12 3.03 -5.78
N GLU A 65 6.85 4.05 -4.97
CA GLU A 65 6.86 3.95 -3.50
C GLU A 65 5.79 2.99 -2.98
N ILE A 66 4.57 3.02 -3.55
CA ILE A 66 3.51 2.05 -3.21
C ILE A 66 3.98 0.63 -3.53
N SER A 67 4.45 0.41 -4.75
CA SER A 67 4.94 -0.90 -5.20
C SER A 67 6.09 -1.42 -4.33
N GLN A 68 7.05 -0.55 -4.00
CA GLN A 68 8.18 -0.91 -3.16
C GLN A 68 7.77 -1.20 -1.71
N SER A 69 6.89 -0.39 -1.14
CA SER A 69 6.43 -0.56 0.25
C SER A 69 5.64 -1.86 0.43
N LEU A 70 4.80 -2.23 -0.55
CA LEU A 70 4.11 -3.52 -0.57
C LEU A 70 5.12 -4.68 -0.68
N ARG A 71 6.06 -4.61 -1.62
CA ARG A 71 7.06 -5.67 -1.80
C ARG A 71 7.94 -5.88 -0.58
N LEU A 72 8.27 -4.81 0.16
CA LEU A 72 9.12 -4.83 1.35
C LEU A 72 8.34 -4.96 2.67
N ILE A 73 7.03 -5.22 2.61
CA ILE A 73 6.15 -5.38 3.77
C ILE A 73 6.27 -4.19 4.74
N ARG A 74 6.12 -2.96 4.20
CA ARG A 74 6.16 -1.71 4.97
C ARG A 74 4.76 -1.11 5.10
N PRO A 75 3.90 -1.62 6.01
CA PRO A 75 2.48 -1.26 6.06
C PRO A 75 2.25 0.24 6.28
N PHE A 76 2.99 0.88 7.18
CA PHE A 76 2.83 2.31 7.46
C PHE A 76 3.15 3.17 6.23
N LYS A 77 4.26 2.84 5.55
CA LYS A 77 4.62 3.51 4.30
C LYS A 77 3.61 3.26 3.19
N THR A 78 3.06 2.05 3.11
CA THR A 78 1.98 1.73 2.15
C THR A 78 0.77 2.62 2.40
N MET A 79 0.31 2.73 3.66
CA MET A 79 -0.83 3.57 4.05
C MET A 79 -0.62 5.03 3.64
N GLU A 80 0.55 5.62 3.96
CA GLU A 80 0.89 7.00 3.62
C GLU A 80 0.96 7.24 2.11
N GLN A 81 1.57 6.33 1.36
CA GLN A 81 1.72 6.50 -0.08
C GLN A 81 0.41 6.29 -0.84
N THR A 82 -0.42 5.36 -0.41
CA THR A 82 -1.76 5.17 -0.98
C THR A 82 -2.70 6.33 -0.64
N GLN A 83 -2.51 6.99 0.52
CA GLN A 83 -3.24 8.21 0.88
C GLN A 83 -2.89 9.38 -0.05
N ARG A 84 -1.66 9.48 -0.53
CA ARG A 84 -1.21 10.53 -1.47
C ARG A 84 -1.65 10.29 -2.91
N LEU A 85 -1.99 9.05 -3.26
CA LEU A 85 -2.27 8.65 -4.64
C LEU A 85 -3.40 9.47 -5.31
N PRO A 86 -4.57 9.70 -4.68
CA PRO A 86 -5.62 10.50 -5.31
C PRO A 86 -5.16 11.90 -5.70
N ALA A 87 -4.48 12.60 -4.80
CA ALA A 87 -4.00 13.97 -5.05
C ALA A 87 -2.90 14.01 -6.12
N THR A 88 -2.03 13.00 -6.19
CA THR A 88 -0.99 12.92 -7.24
C THR A 88 -1.59 12.60 -8.61
N LEU A 89 -2.61 11.74 -8.66
CA LEU A 89 -3.37 11.45 -9.89
C LEU A 89 -4.09 12.72 -10.39
N GLU A 90 -4.78 13.42 -9.51
CA GLU A 90 -5.51 14.66 -9.86
C GLU A 90 -4.58 15.74 -10.43
N LYS A 91 -3.43 15.96 -9.80
CA LYS A 91 -2.42 16.92 -10.30
C LYS A 91 -1.79 16.51 -11.63
N ALA A 92 -1.68 15.22 -11.89
CA ALA A 92 -1.15 14.71 -13.16
C ALA A 92 -2.21 14.70 -14.29
N LEU A 93 -3.48 14.85 -13.96
CA LEU A 93 -4.61 14.74 -14.90
C LEU A 93 -4.48 15.66 -16.14
N PRO A 94 -4.13 16.97 -16.04
CA PRO A 94 -3.98 17.81 -17.21
C PRO A 94 -2.93 17.30 -18.21
N ALA A 95 -1.79 16.82 -17.70
CA ALA A 95 -0.74 16.23 -18.53
C ALA A 95 -1.19 14.90 -19.18
N LEU A 96 -1.94 14.07 -18.45
CA LEU A 96 -2.48 12.80 -18.94
C LEU A 96 -3.55 13.02 -20.03
N GLN A 97 -4.34 14.07 -19.95
CA GLN A 97 -5.37 14.40 -20.93
C GLN A 97 -4.81 15.07 -22.19
N SER A 98 -3.75 15.85 -22.09
CA SER A 98 -3.18 16.59 -23.20
C SER A 98 -2.44 15.71 -24.22
N SER A 99 -2.02 14.51 -23.83
CA SER A 99 -1.30 13.58 -24.69
C SER A 99 -2.23 12.49 -25.24
N SER A 100 -2.27 12.35 -26.55
CA SER A 100 -3.06 11.29 -27.20
C SER A 100 -2.63 9.88 -26.82
N ALA A 101 -1.32 9.69 -26.53
CA ALA A 101 -0.75 8.40 -26.15
C ALA A 101 -1.13 7.98 -24.72
N VAL A 102 -1.52 8.95 -23.85
CA VAL A 102 -1.83 8.71 -22.42
C VAL A 102 -3.34 8.76 -22.12
N LYS A 103 -4.16 9.24 -23.09
CA LYS A 103 -5.63 9.26 -22.91
C LYS A 103 -6.23 7.95 -22.37
N PRO A 104 -5.78 6.76 -22.81
CA PRO A 104 -6.28 5.50 -22.26
C PRO A 104 -6.06 5.36 -20.75
N PHE A 105 -4.94 5.83 -20.22
CA PHE A 105 -4.66 5.73 -18.77
C PHE A 105 -5.62 6.61 -17.95
N HIS A 106 -6.02 7.77 -18.47
CA HIS A 106 -7.03 8.60 -17.81
C HIS A 106 -8.31 7.82 -17.48
N LEU A 107 -8.73 6.92 -18.38
CA LEU A 107 -9.90 6.06 -18.17
C LEU A 107 -9.66 5.00 -17.09
N LEU A 108 -8.40 4.60 -16.87
CA LEU A 108 -8.01 3.58 -15.90
C LEU A 108 -7.68 4.16 -14.52
N MET A 109 -7.54 5.48 -14.40
CA MET A 109 -7.17 6.16 -13.14
C MET A 109 -8.06 5.80 -11.96
N ASN A 110 -9.38 5.77 -12.19
CA ASN A 110 -10.33 5.45 -11.13
C ASN A 110 -10.12 4.03 -10.63
N ASN A 111 -9.90 3.07 -11.52
CA ASN A 111 -9.63 1.68 -11.14
C ASN A 111 -8.36 1.56 -10.31
N VAL A 112 -7.28 2.28 -10.69
CA VAL A 112 -6.02 2.33 -9.94
C VAL A 112 -6.24 2.95 -8.57
N ARG A 113 -6.93 4.10 -8.49
CA ARG A 113 -7.26 4.75 -7.22
C ARG A 113 -8.06 3.84 -6.31
N ASP A 114 -9.14 3.27 -6.82
CA ASP A 114 -10.10 2.49 -6.04
C ASP A 114 -9.50 1.17 -5.53
N ALA A 115 -8.54 0.59 -6.25
CA ALA A 115 -7.80 -0.60 -5.81
C ALA A 115 -6.92 -0.36 -4.58
N TYR A 116 -6.41 0.87 -4.38
CA TYR A 116 -5.46 1.18 -3.31
C TYR A 116 -6.03 2.05 -2.19
N LEU A 117 -7.11 2.80 -2.44
CA LEU A 117 -7.75 3.65 -1.43
C LEU A 117 -8.13 2.90 -0.14
N PRO A 118 -8.60 1.64 -0.16
CA PRO A 118 -8.89 0.89 1.06
C PRO A 118 -7.68 0.67 1.98
N LEU A 119 -6.44 0.78 1.45
CA LEU A 119 -5.20 0.60 2.21
C LEU A 119 -4.70 1.92 2.82
N SER A 120 -5.32 3.05 2.50
CA SER A 120 -4.82 4.38 2.84
C SER A 120 -5.12 4.77 4.29
N LEU A 121 -4.16 5.46 4.91
CA LEU A 121 -4.31 6.14 6.19
C LEU A 121 -3.27 7.26 6.27
N GLU A 122 -3.72 8.46 6.64
CA GLU A 122 -2.84 9.58 6.94
C GLU A 122 -2.27 9.43 8.35
N ARG A 123 -0.97 9.64 8.51
CA ARG A 123 -0.27 9.56 9.81
C ARG A 123 -0.60 8.28 10.61
N PRO A 124 -0.22 7.10 10.07
CA PRO A 124 -0.62 5.82 10.66
C PRO A 124 -0.07 5.57 12.07
N LEU A 125 0.97 6.28 12.49
CA LEU A 125 1.59 6.11 13.82
C LEU A 125 1.06 7.09 14.88
N ASP A 126 0.17 8.02 14.52
CA ASP A 126 -0.47 8.90 15.49
C ASP A 126 -1.36 8.06 16.45
N LEU A 127 -1.31 8.35 17.75
CA LEU A 127 -2.07 7.63 18.79
C LEU A 127 -3.56 7.54 18.45
N ALA A 128 -4.15 8.65 17.98
CA ALA A 128 -5.56 8.69 17.59
C ALA A 128 -5.92 7.75 16.43
N ASN A 129 -4.93 7.32 15.66
CA ASN A 129 -5.10 6.50 14.46
C ASN A 129 -4.75 5.02 14.68
N LEU A 130 -4.29 4.61 15.86
CA LEU A 130 -3.78 3.25 16.09
C LEU A 130 -4.82 2.16 15.81
N ALA A 131 -6.07 2.36 16.22
CA ALA A 131 -7.15 1.42 15.94
C ALA A 131 -7.40 1.27 14.43
N GLU A 132 -7.46 2.40 13.70
CA GLU A 132 -7.63 2.40 12.25
C GLU A 132 -6.39 1.83 11.54
N ASN A 133 -5.20 2.12 12.04
CA ASN A 133 -3.96 1.53 11.56
C ASN A 133 -4.02 -0.02 11.60
N LEU A 134 -4.45 -0.61 12.71
CA LEU A 134 -4.61 -2.06 12.81
C LEU A 134 -5.62 -2.60 11.80
N ASN A 135 -6.72 -1.89 11.55
CA ASN A 135 -7.69 -2.25 10.52
C ASN A 135 -7.07 -2.18 9.12
N LYS A 136 -6.29 -1.14 8.83
CA LYS A 136 -5.58 -1.01 7.54
C LYS A 136 -4.51 -2.09 7.35
N GLN A 137 -3.77 -2.46 8.39
CA GLN A 137 -2.85 -3.59 8.31
C GLN A 137 -3.59 -4.90 7.96
N ARG A 138 -4.78 -5.16 8.52
CA ARG A 138 -5.62 -6.30 8.14
C ARG A 138 -6.04 -6.23 6.66
N SER A 139 -6.38 -5.04 6.17
CA SER A 139 -6.70 -4.84 4.76
C SER A 139 -5.50 -5.14 3.86
N ILE A 140 -4.28 -4.75 4.26
CA ILE A 140 -3.04 -5.08 3.53
C ILE A 140 -2.76 -6.59 3.58
N ILE A 141 -2.96 -7.25 4.73
CA ILE A 141 -2.83 -8.72 4.85
C ILE A 141 -3.80 -9.40 3.87
N ARG A 142 -5.06 -8.97 3.85
CA ARG A 142 -6.07 -9.49 2.91
C ARG A 142 -5.65 -9.25 1.46
N TRP A 143 -5.14 -8.08 1.15
CA TRP A 143 -4.62 -7.73 -0.16
C TRP A 143 -3.51 -8.71 -0.62
N TYR A 144 -2.62 -9.14 0.29
CA TYR A 144 -1.60 -10.16 0.01
C TYR A 144 -2.22 -11.55 -0.17
N VAL A 145 -3.18 -11.94 0.69
CA VAL A 145 -3.87 -13.25 0.60
C VAL A 145 -4.60 -13.39 -0.72
N ASP A 146 -5.36 -12.37 -1.13
CA ASP A 146 -6.13 -12.37 -2.37
C ASP A 146 -5.24 -12.47 -3.62
N ARG A 147 -3.92 -12.20 -3.48
CA ARG A 147 -2.90 -12.25 -4.54
C ARG A 147 -1.91 -13.41 -4.38
N GLU A 148 -2.18 -14.32 -3.46
CA GLU A 148 -1.35 -15.49 -3.16
C GLU A 148 0.09 -15.12 -2.70
N TYR A 149 0.29 -13.91 -2.15
CA TYR A 149 1.56 -13.48 -1.55
C TYR A 149 1.67 -13.98 -0.10
N TRP A 150 1.71 -15.30 0.05
CA TRP A 150 1.61 -16.00 1.34
C TRP A 150 2.70 -15.61 2.33
N VAL A 151 3.94 -15.45 1.85
CA VAL A 151 5.07 -15.06 2.72
C VAL A 151 4.83 -13.67 3.31
N GLN A 152 4.43 -12.71 2.47
CA GLN A 152 4.14 -11.34 2.89
C GLN A 152 2.92 -11.31 3.83
N ALA A 153 1.88 -12.06 3.51
CA ALA A 153 0.67 -12.15 4.33
C ALA A 153 1.00 -12.67 5.73
N VAL A 154 1.72 -13.79 5.85
CA VAL A 154 2.09 -14.41 7.13
C VAL A 154 3.04 -13.51 7.92
N THR A 155 4.03 -12.91 7.25
CA THR A 155 4.98 -11.98 7.88
C THR A 155 4.24 -10.79 8.48
N LEU A 156 3.37 -10.13 7.70
CA LEU A 156 2.62 -8.98 8.21
C LEU A 156 1.58 -9.38 9.26
N ALA A 157 0.97 -10.57 9.17
CA ALA A 157 0.05 -11.05 10.18
C ALA A 157 0.73 -11.27 11.54
N ARG A 158 1.99 -11.77 11.54
CA ARG A 158 2.79 -11.86 12.77
C ARG A 158 3.05 -10.49 13.38
N GLU A 159 3.50 -9.53 12.57
CA GLU A 159 3.73 -8.15 13.02
C GLU A 159 2.43 -7.48 13.51
N TRP A 160 1.32 -7.73 12.82
CA TRP A 160 0.00 -7.26 13.23
C TRP A 160 -0.40 -7.77 14.61
N LEU A 161 -0.14 -9.04 14.92
CA LEU A 161 -0.42 -9.59 16.24
C LEU A 161 0.37 -8.87 17.34
N VAL A 162 1.66 -8.60 17.13
CA VAL A 162 2.47 -7.81 18.07
C VAL A 162 1.88 -6.41 18.26
N ASN A 163 1.57 -5.73 17.16
CA ASN A 163 0.96 -4.39 17.19
C ASN A 163 -0.41 -4.40 17.90
N TRP A 164 -1.21 -5.44 17.69
CA TRP A 164 -2.50 -5.61 18.35
C TRP A 164 -2.36 -5.79 19.86
N PHE A 165 -1.39 -6.59 20.32
CA PHE A 165 -1.12 -6.74 21.75
C PHE A 165 -0.63 -5.43 22.38
N ILE A 166 0.28 -4.70 21.72
CA ILE A 166 0.73 -3.38 22.19
C ILE A 166 -0.47 -2.44 22.37
N TYR A 167 -1.34 -2.35 21.37
CA TYR A 167 -2.56 -1.54 21.43
C TYR A 167 -3.50 -1.97 22.55
N ARG A 168 -3.72 -3.27 22.72
CA ARG A 168 -4.63 -3.82 23.77
C ARG A 168 -4.11 -3.64 25.19
N LEU A 169 -2.81 -3.47 25.36
CA LEU A 169 -2.17 -3.22 26.65
C LEU A 169 -2.02 -1.71 26.94
N ASP A 170 -2.64 -0.84 26.12
CA ASP A 170 -2.54 0.63 26.20
C ASP A 170 -1.09 1.13 26.17
N LEU A 171 -0.22 0.43 25.44
CA LEU A 171 1.16 0.80 25.23
C LEU A 171 1.20 1.65 23.95
N GLU A 172 1.64 2.88 24.07
CA GLU A 172 1.36 3.93 23.08
C GLU A 172 2.26 3.87 21.84
N ASP A 173 3.40 3.15 21.86
CA ASP A 173 4.35 3.16 20.76
C ASP A 173 4.50 1.78 20.07
N LEU A 174 3.91 1.66 18.88
CA LEU A 174 4.04 0.47 18.03
C LEU A 174 5.46 0.26 17.49
N THR A 175 6.34 1.26 17.59
CA THR A 175 7.70 1.24 17.04
C THR A 175 8.79 1.03 18.09
N ASP A 176 8.44 1.09 19.37
CA ASP A 176 9.35 0.84 20.47
C ASP A 176 9.86 -0.61 20.42
N LYS A 177 11.16 -0.75 20.23
CA LYS A 177 11.81 -2.05 20.05
C LYS A 177 11.76 -2.89 21.33
N ASP A 178 12.06 -2.30 22.48
CA ASP A 178 12.15 -3.04 23.74
C ASP A 178 10.75 -3.56 24.14
N LEU A 179 9.74 -2.76 23.90
CA LEU A 179 8.36 -3.13 24.11
C LEU A 179 7.93 -4.28 23.19
N ARG A 180 8.29 -4.20 21.92
CA ARG A 180 8.01 -5.25 20.93
C ARG A 180 8.68 -6.56 21.30
N ASP A 181 9.96 -6.51 21.69
CA ASP A 181 10.73 -7.69 22.11
C ASP A 181 10.08 -8.37 23.33
N GLN A 182 9.60 -7.59 24.32
CA GLN A 182 8.88 -8.12 25.48
C GLN A 182 7.54 -8.79 25.08
N VAL A 183 6.77 -8.18 24.18
CA VAL A 183 5.51 -8.76 23.70
C VAL A 183 5.78 -10.05 22.95
N GLU A 184 6.79 -10.07 22.07
CA GLU A 184 7.16 -11.27 21.31
C GLU A 184 7.63 -12.41 22.23
N GLU A 185 8.42 -12.13 23.27
CA GLU A 185 8.86 -13.11 24.25
C GLU A 185 7.67 -13.74 25.00
N ARG A 186 6.69 -12.91 25.42
CA ARG A 186 5.46 -13.40 26.07
C ARG A 186 4.62 -14.26 25.12
N MET A 187 4.49 -13.86 23.86
CA MET A 187 3.79 -14.63 22.84
C MET A 187 4.45 -16.00 22.61
N ASN A 188 5.78 -16.03 22.48
CA ASN A 188 6.54 -17.27 22.29
C ASN A 188 6.40 -18.20 23.51
N THR A 189 6.45 -17.66 24.72
CA THR A 189 6.23 -18.40 25.96
C THR A 189 4.83 -19.01 26.00
N ALA A 190 3.80 -18.25 25.66
CA ALA A 190 2.43 -18.73 25.56
C ALA A 190 2.26 -19.86 24.53
N ILE A 191 2.90 -19.74 23.35
CA ILE A 191 2.89 -20.77 22.30
C ILE A 191 3.55 -22.06 22.80
N LEU A 192 4.67 -21.98 23.52
CA LEU A 192 5.33 -23.15 24.09
C LEU A 192 4.45 -23.83 25.15
N GLN A 193 3.81 -23.06 26.01
CA GLN A 193 2.85 -23.59 26.99
C GLN A 193 1.64 -24.25 26.30
N PHE A 194 1.13 -23.68 25.22
CA PHE A 194 0.02 -24.24 24.45
C PHE A 194 0.33 -25.61 23.84
N ARG A 195 1.60 -25.93 23.57
CA ARG A 195 2.02 -27.21 23.05
C ARG A 195 1.88 -28.35 24.07
N THR A 196 1.76 -28.05 25.35
CA THR A 196 1.53 -29.03 26.42
C THR A 196 0.03 -29.21 26.70
N PRO A 197 -0.45 -30.44 27.05
CA PRO A 197 -1.86 -30.64 27.40
C PRO A 197 -2.33 -29.75 28.57
N THR A 198 -1.51 -29.61 29.59
CA THR A 198 -1.77 -28.77 30.78
C THR A 198 -1.79 -27.28 30.42
N GLY A 199 -0.91 -26.84 29.54
CA GLY A 199 -0.86 -25.46 29.06
C GLY A 199 -2.09 -25.07 28.25
N ARG A 200 -2.60 -25.98 27.39
CA ARG A 200 -3.85 -25.77 26.64
C ARG A 200 -5.05 -25.56 27.56
N GLN A 201 -5.17 -26.33 28.64
CA GLN A 201 -6.24 -26.14 29.63
C GLN A 201 -6.14 -24.82 30.34
N LYS A 202 -4.94 -24.37 30.76
CA LYS A 202 -4.73 -23.08 31.43
C LYS A 202 -5.09 -21.91 30.51
N ILE A 203 -4.67 -21.97 29.24
CA ILE A 203 -4.99 -20.92 28.27
C ILE A 203 -6.50 -20.90 27.98
N ALA A 204 -7.15 -22.06 27.77
CA ALA A 204 -8.60 -22.12 27.56
C ALA A 204 -9.37 -21.52 28.75
N GLN A 205 -8.94 -21.75 29.99
CA GLN A 205 -9.53 -21.17 31.17
C GLN A 205 -9.33 -19.63 31.23
N SER A 206 -8.15 -19.12 30.82
CA SER A 206 -7.90 -17.67 30.80
C SER A 206 -8.74 -16.94 29.75
N PHE A 207 -9.06 -17.57 28.62
CA PHE A 207 -9.97 -17.01 27.62
C PHE A 207 -11.45 -17.04 28.06
N ALA A 208 -11.85 -18.05 28.84
CA ALA A 208 -13.21 -18.14 29.37
C ALA A 208 -13.56 -17.05 30.41
N THR A 209 -12.54 -16.36 30.94
CA THR A 209 -12.70 -15.28 31.93
C THR A 209 -12.67 -13.87 31.30
N ILE A 210 -12.52 -13.75 29.96
CA ILE A 210 -12.60 -12.44 29.29
C ILE A 210 -14.08 -12.10 29.12
N PRO A 211 -14.58 -10.99 29.70
CA PRO A 211 -15.95 -10.55 29.46
C PRO A 211 -16.15 -10.29 27.95
N GLU A 212 -17.24 -10.78 27.40
CA GLU A 212 -17.71 -10.39 26.07
C GLU A 212 -17.95 -8.89 26.08
N ALA A 213 -17.20 -8.11 25.26
CA ALA A 213 -17.33 -6.66 25.11
C ALA A 213 -18.24 -6.35 23.91
#